data_17a8b5a7ffe73e94a5a2aeb9d45b9747
#
_entry.id   17a8b5a7ffe73e94a5a2aeb9d45b9747
#
_cell.length_a   1.000
_cell.length_b   1.000
_cell.length_c   1.000
_cell.angle_alpha   90.00
_cell.angle_beta   90.00
_cell.angle_gamma   90.00
#
_symmetry.space_group_name_H-M   'P 1'
#
loop_
_entity.id
_entity.type
_entity.pdbx_description
1 polymer ?
#
loop_
_entity_poly.entity_id
_entity_poly.type
_entity_poly.pdbx_seq_one_letter_code
_entity_poly.pdbx_strand_id
1 'polypeptide(L)'
;MLNELVTVTTADGVELDGALYRSPAQSTASVLMVHGLTWNFYRGPSRWLPPLLAASGYPCLSLNMRDHDLAEPRDFELAHHDLSAGIGYLAAQNGGEIVLLAHGFACNKVACYAASSGDGIPRRTILTTLGAVKAYRPEIWAAALRGATAMRGNTLIVQGAIDTLIEARARADELTGAASAARVETILLEGADHYFNHRHEALAAVISEWLGRASGAR
;
A
#
# COMPACT_ATOMS: atom_id res chain seq x y z
N MET A 1 20.98 6.83 6.48
CA MET A 1 19.53 6.72 6.80
C MET A 1 19.41 5.84 8.03
N LEU A 2 18.65 6.24 9.05
CA LEU A 2 18.46 5.45 10.26
C LEU A 2 17.27 4.50 10.02
N ASN A 3 17.51 3.20 10.11
CA ASN A 3 16.49 2.17 10.04
C ASN A 3 16.36 1.52 11.41
N GLU A 4 15.17 1.24 11.84
CA GLU A 4 14.85 0.71 13.16
C GLU A 4 13.92 -0.48 12.99
N LEU A 5 14.28 -1.63 13.57
CA LEU A 5 13.36 -2.75 13.68
C LEU A 5 12.35 -2.45 14.77
N VAL A 6 11.10 -2.70 14.49
CA VAL A 6 9.99 -2.40 15.38
C VAL A 6 9.03 -3.58 15.48
N THR A 7 8.36 -3.70 16.60
CA THR A 7 7.23 -4.61 16.79
C THR A 7 5.99 -3.77 17.10
N VAL A 8 4.91 -4.01 16.38
CA VAL A 8 3.63 -3.31 16.54
C VAL A 8 2.57 -4.30 16.97
N THR A 9 1.91 -4.06 18.08
CA THR A 9 0.85 -4.95 18.59
C THR A 9 -0.52 -4.49 18.09
N THR A 10 -1.27 -5.41 17.51
CA THR A 10 -2.64 -5.18 17.05
C THR A 10 -3.64 -5.15 18.21
N ALA A 11 -4.86 -4.66 17.97
CA ALA A 11 -5.91 -4.62 18.98
C ALA A 11 -6.36 -6.02 19.45
N ASP A 12 -6.17 -7.05 18.63
CA ASP A 12 -6.44 -8.46 18.95
C ASP A 12 -5.21 -9.22 19.46
N GLY A 13 -4.12 -8.50 19.78
CA GLY A 13 -2.94 -9.02 20.49
C GLY A 13 -1.90 -9.72 19.62
N VAL A 14 -1.96 -9.57 18.29
CA VAL A 14 -0.95 -10.10 17.37
C VAL A 14 0.24 -9.13 17.33
N GLU A 15 1.46 -9.65 17.45
CA GLU A 15 2.70 -8.89 17.27
C GLU A 15 3.15 -8.94 15.81
N LEU A 16 3.35 -7.78 15.21
CA LEU A 16 3.75 -7.60 13.83
C LEU A 16 5.13 -6.95 13.78
N ASP A 17 6.11 -7.67 13.27
CA ASP A 17 7.46 -7.14 13.07
C ASP A 17 7.54 -6.28 11.82
N GLY A 18 8.42 -5.29 11.84
CA GLY A 18 8.61 -4.39 10.71
C GLY A 18 9.90 -3.59 10.79
N ALA A 19 10.06 -2.70 9.82
CA ALA A 19 11.16 -1.75 9.76
C ALA A 19 10.64 -0.34 9.54
N LEU A 20 11.03 0.57 10.42
CA LEU A 20 10.78 2.01 10.30
C LEU A 20 11.99 2.67 9.64
N TYR A 21 11.76 3.31 8.51
CA TYR A 21 12.73 4.11 7.76
C TYR A 21 12.46 5.58 8.02
N ARG A 22 13.34 6.25 8.77
CA ARG A 22 13.19 7.66 9.12
C ARG A 22 13.67 8.54 7.99
N SER A 23 12.94 9.61 7.70
CA SER A 23 13.38 10.66 6.78
C SER A 23 14.35 11.61 7.48
N PRO A 24 15.38 12.12 6.77
CA PRO A 24 16.23 13.19 7.28
C PRO A 24 15.51 14.55 7.31
N ALA A 25 14.42 14.70 6.54
CA ALA A 25 13.61 15.92 6.48
C ALA A 25 12.33 15.76 7.28
N GLN A 26 11.82 16.88 7.78
CA GLN A 26 10.49 16.91 8.39
C GLN A 26 9.44 16.71 7.30
N SER A 27 8.54 15.75 7.46
CA SER A 27 7.51 15.40 6.49
C SER A 27 6.11 15.66 7.06
N THR A 28 5.20 16.06 6.17
CA THR A 28 3.78 16.20 6.48
C THR A 28 3.02 14.88 6.30
N ALA A 29 3.67 13.86 5.73
CA ALA A 29 3.07 12.56 5.49
C ALA A 29 4.06 11.43 5.78
N SER A 30 3.53 10.31 6.26
CA SER A 30 4.25 9.05 6.46
C SER A 30 3.59 7.93 5.68
N VAL A 31 4.36 6.95 5.21
CA VAL A 31 3.88 5.87 4.37
C VAL A 31 3.87 4.55 5.15
N LEU A 32 2.72 3.86 5.18
CA LEU A 32 2.63 2.47 5.61
C LEU A 32 2.70 1.56 4.38
N MET A 33 3.80 0.84 4.23
CA MET A 33 4.02 -0.12 3.17
C MET A 33 3.47 -1.49 3.58
N VAL A 34 2.56 -2.03 2.76
CA VAL A 34 1.90 -3.33 2.95
C VAL A 34 2.34 -4.30 1.86
N HIS A 35 2.95 -5.40 2.27
CA HIS A 35 3.52 -6.41 1.36
C HIS A 35 2.47 -7.28 0.67
N GLY A 36 2.83 -7.85 -0.48
CA GLY A 36 2.03 -8.83 -1.23
C GLY A 36 1.99 -10.21 -0.58
N LEU A 37 1.24 -11.12 -1.21
CA LEU A 37 1.14 -12.51 -0.79
C LEU A 37 2.51 -13.20 -0.86
N THR A 38 2.77 -14.17 0.01
CA THR A 38 4.04 -14.91 0.16
C THR A 38 5.24 -14.08 0.60
N TRP A 39 5.05 -12.81 0.91
CA TRP A 39 6.11 -11.87 1.27
C TRP A 39 6.04 -11.44 2.73
N ASN A 40 7.01 -10.63 3.11
CA ASN A 40 7.15 -10.01 4.42
C ASN A 40 7.65 -8.56 4.28
N PHE A 41 7.84 -7.87 5.39
CA PHE A 41 8.28 -6.48 5.42
C PHE A 41 9.63 -6.22 4.73
N TYR A 42 10.43 -7.26 4.47
CA TYR A 42 11.79 -7.16 3.91
C TYR A 42 11.96 -7.97 2.62
N ARG A 43 10.90 -8.15 1.82
CA ARG A 43 10.94 -8.87 0.55
C ARG A 43 10.28 -8.09 -0.58
N GLY A 44 10.82 -8.21 -1.80
CA GLY A 44 10.32 -7.50 -2.99
C GLY A 44 10.28 -6.00 -2.80
N PRO A 45 9.26 -5.29 -3.29
CA PRO A 45 9.12 -3.84 -3.11
C PRO A 45 9.15 -3.37 -1.67
N SER A 46 8.70 -4.18 -0.70
CA SER A 46 8.76 -3.84 0.72
C SER A 46 10.19 -3.70 1.25
N ARG A 47 11.18 -4.27 0.56
CA ARG A 47 12.60 -4.15 0.92
C ARG A 47 13.25 -2.86 0.39
N TRP A 48 13.00 -2.52 -0.87
CA TRP A 48 13.76 -1.47 -1.55
C TRP A 48 13.02 -0.14 -1.68
N LEU A 49 11.68 -0.15 -1.71
CA LEU A 49 10.89 1.06 -1.89
C LEU A 49 10.85 1.95 -0.63
N PRO A 50 10.66 1.42 0.60
CA PRO A 50 10.65 2.25 1.81
C PRO A 50 11.90 3.11 2.01
N PRO A 51 13.16 2.58 1.86
CA PRO A 51 14.34 3.42 1.98
C PRO A 51 14.43 4.51 0.90
N LEU A 52 13.94 4.27 -0.32
CA LEU A 52 13.92 5.27 -1.40
C LEU A 52 12.92 6.40 -1.08
N LEU A 53 11.73 6.05 -0.59
CA LEU A 53 10.73 7.05 -0.17
C LEU A 53 11.22 7.86 1.03
N ALA A 54 11.84 7.21 2.01
CA ALA A 54 12.42 7.91 3.16
C ALA A 54 13.54 8.87 2.76
N ALA A 55 14.37 8.49 1.79
CA ALA A 55 15.39 9.39 1.22
C ALA A 55 14.76 10.59 0.48
N SER A 56 13.56 10.41 -0.09
CA SER A 56 12.79 11.46 -0.76
C SER A 56 11.96 12.32 0.21
N GLY A 57 12.08 12.12 1.53
CA GLY A 57 11.42 12.96 2.51
C GLY A 57 10.19 12.33 3.18
N TYR A 58 9.82 11.08 2.86
CA TYR A 58 8.63 10.42 3.40
C TYR A 58 9.01 9.27 4.32
N PRO A 59 8.92 9.43 5.67
CA PRO A 59 9.13 8.32 6.60
C PRO A 59 8.25 7.15 6.23
N CYS A 60 8.79 5.93 6.30
CA CYS A 60 8.09 4.75 5.83
C CYS A 60 8.17 3.62 6.85
N LEU A 61 7.04 3.03 7.22
CA LEU A 61 6.95 1.79 7.96
C LEU A 61 6.63 0.66 6.99
N SER A 62 7.53 -0.32 6.88
CA SER A 62 7.25 -1.59 6.22
C SER A 62 6.92 -2.61 7.30
N LEU A 63 5.69 -3.14 7.29
CA LEU A 63 5.15 -3.98 8.37
C LEU A 63 4.76 -5.35 7.84
N ASN A 64 5.06 -6.41 8.61
CA ASN A 64 4.46 -7.71 8.39
C ASN A 64 2.96 -7.63 8.58
N MET A 65 2.22 -8.28 7.71
CA MET A 65 0.83 -8.62 7.97
C MET A 65 0.80 -10.00 8.66
N ARG A 66 -0.27 -10.30 9.40
CA ARG A 66 -0.41 -11.57 10.15
C ARG A 66 -0.26 -12.83 9.29
N ASP A 67 -0.49 -12.73 7.98
CA ASP A 67 -0.35 -13.79 6.99
C ASP A 67 0.96 -13.71 6.18
N HIS A 68 2.01 -13.04 6.72
CA HIS A 68 3.30 -12.94 6.04
C HIS A 68 3.92 -14.34 5.81
N ASP A 69 4.69 -14.47 4.73
CA ASP A 69 5.36 -15.71 4.31
C ASP A 69 4.43 -16.91 4.04
N LEU A 70 3.11 -16.74 4.07
CA LEU A 70 2.16 -17.79 3.74
C LEU A 70 1.84 -17.81 2.24
N ALA A 71 1.71 -19.01 1.67
CA ALA A 71 1.35 -19.19 0.26
C ALA A 71 -0.13 -18.85 -0.01
N GLU A 72 -0.98 -18.93 1.01
CA GLU A 72 -2.39 -18.59 0.93
C GLU A 72 -2.76 -17.55 1.97
N PRO A 73 -3.65 -16.61 1.62
CA PRO A 73 -4.12 -15.61 2.57
C PRO A 73 -4.94 -16.31 3.68
N ARG A 74 -4.48 -16.18 4.91
CA ARG A 74 -5.22 -16.57 6.10
C ARG A 74 -5.72 -15.32 6.80
N ASP A 75 -6.84 -15.45 7.47
CA ASP A 75 -7.40 -14.37 8.30
C ASP A 75 -7.50 -13.03 7.55
N PHE A 76 -7.83 -13.11 6.24
CA PHE A 76 -7.92 -11.94 5.36
C PHE A 76 -8.86 -10.87 5.93
N GLU A 77 -9.95 -11.31 6.54
CA GLU A 77 -10.94 -10.45 7.17
C GLU A 77 -10.38 -9.70 8.38
N LEU A 78 -9.36 -10.24 9.04
CA LEU A 78 -8.71 -9.64 10.20
C LEU A 78 -7.56 -8.69 9.84
N ALA A 79 -7.20 -8.57 8.56
CA ALA A 79 -6.14 -7.67 8.09
C ALA A 79 -6.40 -6.20 8.46
N HIS A 80 -7.65 -5.83 8.77
CA HIS A 80 -7.98 -4.48 9.23
C HIS A 80 -7.35 -4.15 10.59
N HIS A 81 -7.13 -5.14 11.48
CA HIS A 81 -6.41 -4.94 12.74
C HIS A 81 -4.95 -4.57 12.49
N ASP A 82 -4.30 -5.26 11.52
CA ASP A 82 -2.90 -5.02 11.17
C ASP A 82 -2.71 -3.61 10.58
N LEU A 83 -3.59 -3.25 9.64
CA LEU A 83 -3.56 -1.92 9.02
C LEU A 83 -3.81 -0.81 10.06
N SER A 84 -4.81 -1.00 10.93
CA SER A 84 -5.11 -0.03 11.99
C SER A 84 -3.94 0.13 12.96
N ALA A 85 -3.27 -0.96 13.34
CA ALA A 85 -2.10 -0.93 14.22
C ALA A 85 -0.93 -0.17 13.58
N GLY A 86 -0.62 -0.45 12.30
CA GLY A 86 0.43 0.27 11.57
C GLY A 86 0.13 1.77 11.38
N ILE A 87 -1.11 2.12 11.08
CA ILE A 87 -1.57 3.52 10.99
C ILE A 87 -1.41 4.22 12.35
N GLY A 88 -1.90 3.60 13.43
CA GLY A 88 -1.79 4.13 14.78
C GLY A 88 -0.35 4.33 15.23
N TYR A 89 0.52 3.36 14.92
CA TYR A 89 1.95 3.46 15.20
C TYR A 89 2.59 4.67 14.51
N LEU A 90 2.37 4.84 13.20
CA LEU A 90 2.92 5.98 12.45
C LEU A 90 2.34 7.32 12.92
N ALA A 91 1.05 7.38 13.22
CA ALA A 91 0.42 8.58 13.74
C ALA A 91 1.04 9.04 15.07
N ALA A 92 1.37 8.09 15.95
CA ALA A 92 2.06 8.37 17.21
C ALA A 92 3.52 8.86 17.02
N GLN A 93 4.20 8.45 15.93
CA GLN A 93 5.57 8.86 15.66
C GLN A 93 5.69 10.28 15.10
N ASN A 94 4.82 10.66 14.17
CA ASN A 94 5.04 11.85 13.32
C ASN A 94 3.88 12.85 13.33
N GLY A 95 2.69 12.49 13.81
CA GLY A 95 1.52 13.37 13.88
C GLY A 95 1.00 13.91 12.54
N GLY A 96 1.53 13.42 11.41
CA GLY A 96 1.19 13.84 10.05
C GLY A 96 0.15 12.94 9.38
N GLU A 97 -0.12 13.21 8.11
CA GLU A 97 -0.98 12.37 7.30
C GLU A 97 -0.35 10.98 7.09
N ILE A 98 -1.16 9.93 7.18
CA ILE A 98 -0.72 8.57 6.85
C ILE A 98 -1.21 8.21 5.45
N VAL A 99 -0.31 7.68 4.63
CA VAL A 99 -0.59 7.18 3.29
C VAL A 99 -0.43 5.66 3.29
N LEU A 100 -1.44 4.94 2.83
CA LEU A 100 -1.32 3.50 2.61
C LEU A 100 -0.68 3.24 1.25
N LEU A 101 0.38 2.42 1.23
CA LEU A 101 0.99 1.93 0.01
C LEU A 101 0.94 0.40 0.01
N ALA A 102 0.20 -0.17 -0.92
CA ALA A 102 0.02 -1.61 -1.03
C ALA A 102 0.60 -2.15 -2.35
N HIS A 103 1.15 -3.36 -2.31
CA HIS A 103 1.67 -4.05 -3.48
C HIS A 103 0.99 -5.40 -3.68
N GLY A 104 0.59 -5.68 -4.93
CA GLY A 104 0.04 -6.98 -5.31
C GLY A 104 -1.22 -7.34 -4.53
N PHE A 105 -1.20 -8.47 -3.85
CA PHE A 105 -2.34 -8.96 -3.05
C PHE A 105 -2.80 -7.98 -1.96
N ALA A 106 -1.86 -7.21 -1.38
CA ALA A 106 -2.19 -6.25 -0.34
C ALA A 106 -3.14 -5.14 -0.80
N CYS A 107 -3.22 -4.87 -2.10
CA CYS A 107 -4.20 -3.92 -2.64
C CYS A 107 -5.63 -4.32 -2.31
N ASN A 108 -5.92 -5.65 -2.24
CA ASN A 108 -7.24 -6.14 -1.84
C ASN A 108 -7.51 -5.89 -0.35
N LYS A 109 -6.48 -6.06 0.51
CA LYS A 109 -6.61 -5.79 1.96
C LYS A 109 -6.92 -4.32 2.21
N VAL A 110 -6.20 -3.41 1.51
CA VAL A 110 -6.41 -1.97 1.64
C VAL A 110 -7.80 -1.55 1.12
N ALA A 111 -8.24 -2.08 -0.01
CA ALA A 111 -9.58 -1.81 -0.52
C ALA A 111 -10.67 -2.29 0.45
N CYS A 112 -10.53 -3.51 1.01
CA CYS A 112 -11.48 -4.03 2.02
C CYS A 112 -11.44 -3.22 3.32
N TYR A 113 -10.24 -2.78 3.75
CA TYR A 113 -10.10 -1.91 4.93
C TYR A 113 -10.94 -0.64 4.79
N ALA A 114 -11.04 -0.08 3.60
CA ALA A 114 -11.85 1.09 3.34
C ALA A 114 -13.33 0.91 3.75
N ALA A 115 -13.89 -0.29 3.58
CA ALA A 115 -15.26 -0.57 3.98
C ALA A 115 -15.45 -0.74 5.50
N SER A 116 -14.41 -1.19 6.23
CA SER A 116 -14.49 -1.50 7.66
C SER A 116 -14.12 -0.35 8.58
N SER A 117 -13.42 0.68 8.07
CA SER A 117 -12.76 1.70 8.91
C SER A 117 -13.56 3.00 9.08
N GLY A 118 -14.69 3.16 8.39
CA GLY A 118 -15.50 4.38 8.46
C GLY A 118 -14.68 5.64 8.14
N ASP A 119 -14.71 6.63 9.02
CA ASP A 119 -13.96 7.90 8.85
C ASP A 119 -12.45 7.78 9.14
N GLY A 120 -11.98 6.61 9.61
CA GLY A 120 -10.57 6.34 9.91
C GLY A 120 -9.71 5.97 8.70
N ILE A 121 -10.26 5.99 7.48
CA ILE A 121 -9.54 5.66 6.25
C ILE A 121 -8.52 6.76 5.93
N PRO A 122 -7.26 6.41 5.64
CA PRO A 122 -6.31 7.34 5.07
C PRO A 122 -6.85 7.98 3.78
N ARG A 123 -6.75 9.30 3.70
CA ARG A 123 -7.26 10.06 2.55
C ARG A 123 -6.39 9.92 1.29
N ARG A 124 -5.20 9.32 1.43
CA ARG A 124 -4.32 9.02 0.32
C ARG A 124 -3.94 7.55 0.33
N THR A 125 -4.05 6.92 -0.84
CA THR A 125 -3.76 5.51 -1.03
C THR A 125 -2.95 5.31 -2.30
N ILE A 126 -1.96 4.43 -2.26
CA ILE A 126 -1.14 4.05 -3.41
C ILE A 126 -1.26 2.53 -3.57
N LEU A 127 -1.65 2.09 -4.75
CA LEU A 127 -1.84 0.69 -5.09
C LEU A 127 -0.94 0.33 -6.26
N THR A 128 -0.10 -0.68 -6.09
CA THR A 128 0.82 -1.13 -7.13
C THR A 128 0.53 -2.57 -7.52
N THR A 129 0.50 -2.86 -8.83
CA THR A 129 0.25 -4.20 -9.40
C THR A 129 -1.02 -4.87 -8.89
N LEU A 130 -2.18 -4.24 -9.13
CA LEU A 130 -3.50 -4.72 -8.73
C LEU A 130 -3.91 -6.03 -9.40
N GLY A 131 -4.71 -6.82 -8.70
CA GLY A 131 -5.64 -7.76 -9.32
C GLY A 131 -5.11 -9.11 -9.72
N ALA A 132 -3.86 -9.46 -9.36
CA ALA A 132 -3.33 -10.81 -9.60
C ALA A 132 -4.22 -11.91 -9.00
N VAL A 133 -4.95 -11.62 -7.94
CA VAL A 133 -5.81 -12.56 -7.22
C VAL A 133 -7.09 -12.97 -7.98
N LYS A 134 -7.54 -12.18 -8.94
CA LYS A 134 -8.84 -12.39 -9.62
C LYS A 134 -8.96 -13.78 -10.26
N ALA A 135 -7.87 -14.32 -10.80
CA ALA A 135 -7.89 -15.57 -11.52
C ALA A 135 -8.08 -16.79 -10.62
N TYR A 136 -7.60 -16.75 -9.38
CA TYR A 136 -7.63 -17.91 -8.47
C TYR A 136 -8.47 -17.70 -7.19
N ARG A 137 -8.76 -16.45 -6.84
CA ARG A 137 -9.61 -16.08 -5.67
C ARG A 137 -10.56 -14.94 -6.07
N PRO A 138 -11.52 -15.21 -7.00
CA PRO A 138 -12.43 -14.18 -7.51
C PRO A 138 -13.29 -13.55 -6.42
N GLU A 139 -13.59 -14.27 -5.33
CA GLU A 139 -14.36 -13.77 -4.19
C GLU A 139 -13.61 -12.66 -3.42
N ILE A 140 -12.28 -12.76 -3.32
CA ILE A 140 -11.44 -11.72 -2.70
C ILE A 140 -11.42 -10.47 -3.59
N TRP A 141 -11.28 -10.64 -4.91
CA TRP A 141 -11.35 -9.51 -5.84
C TRP A 141 -12.71 -8.81 -5.77
N ALA A 142 -13.80 -9.59 -5.73
CA ALA A 142 -15.14 -9.03 -5.58
C ALA A 142 -15.31 -8.28 -4.24
N ALA A 143 -14.73 -8.79 -3.15
CA ALA A 143 -14.72 -8.09 -1.86
C ALA A 143 -13.92 -6.79 -1.93
N ALA A 144 -12.76 -6.78 -2.61
CA ALA A 144 -11.96 -5.58 -2.81
C ALA A 144 -12.71 -4.51 -3.62
N LEU A 145 -13.42 -4.89 -4.69
CA LEU A 145 -14.26 -3.96 -5.47
C LEU A 145 -15.41 -3.38 -4.62
N ARG A 146 -16.06 -4.20 -3.80
CA ARG A 146 -17.06 -3.69 -2.84
C ARG A 146 -16.42 -2.72 -1.83
N GLY A 147 -15.23 -3.04 -1.30
CA GLY A 147 -14.49 -2.17 -0.40
C GLY A 147 -14.11 -0.85 -1.06
N ALA A 148 -13.70 -0.90 -2.33
CA ALA A 148 -13.32 0.30 -3.09
C ALA A 148 -14.45 1.33 -3.18
N THR A 149 -15.72 0.94 -3.11
CA THR A 149 -16.86 1.90 -3.08
C THR A 149 -16.81 2.83 -1.87
N ALA A 150 -16.13 2.44 -0.79
CA ALA A 150 -15.93 3.23 0.42
C ALA A 150 -14.67 4.10 0.38
N MET A 151 -13.76 3.90 -0.59
CA MET A 151 -12.56 4.72 -0.72
C MET A 151 -12.93 6.19 -0.97
N ARG A 152 -12.18 7.08 -0.33
CA ARG A 152 -12.34 8.54 -0.40
C ARG A 152 -10.97 9.18 -0.62
N GLY A 153 -10.97 10.43 -1.08
CA GLY A 153 -9.73 11.18 -1.27
C GLY A 153 -8.97 10.80 -2.53
N ASN A 154 -7.64 10.80 -2.47
CA ASN A 154 -6.78 10.61 -3.64
C ASN A 154 -6.18 9.21 -3.67
N THR A 155 -6.32 8.51 -4.78
CA THR A 155 -5.74 7.18 -5.01
C THR A 155 -4.83 7.22 -6.22
N LEU A 156 -3.59 6.75 -6.05
CA LEU A 156 -2.66 6.49 -7.14
C LEU A 156 -2.61 4.99 -7.42
N ILE A 157 -2.81 4.60 -8.66
CA ILE A 157 -2.59 3.23 -9.13
C ILE A 157 -1.35 3.25 -10.04
N VAL A 158 -0.34 2.42 -9.73
CA VAL A 158 0.82 2.24 -10.60
C VAL A 158 0.91 0.78 -11.03
N GLN A 159 0.85 0.55 -12.34
CA GLN A 159 0.95 -0.78 -12.94
C GLN A 159 2.19 -0.88 -13.81
N GLY A 160 2.83 -2.04 -13.83
CA GLY A 160 3.91 -2.31 -14.78
C GLY A 160 3.35 -2.49 -16.19
N ALA A 161 3.88 -1.75 -17.18
CA ALA A 161 3.38 -1.81 -18.55
C ALA A 161 3.66 -3.15 -19.26
N ILE A 162 4.65 -3.91 -18.78
CA ILE A 162 4.99 -5.25 -19.29
C ILE A 162 4.68 -6.36 -18.25
N ASP A 163 3.77 -6.08 -17.31
CA ASP A 163 3.32 -7.09 -16.35
C ASP A 163 2.55 -8.20 -17.07
N THR A 164 3.10 -9.41 -17.01
CA THR A 164 2.52 -10.60 -17.64
C THR A 164 1.64 -11.42 -16.70
N LEU A 165 1.61 -11.07 -15.42
CA LEU A 165 0.83 -11.80 -14.41
C LEU A 165 -0.62 -11.31 -14.32
N ILE A 166 -0.89 -10.12 -14.82
CA ILE A 166 -2.22 -9.50 -14.75
C ILE A 166 -2.54 -8.67 -16.00
N GLU A 167 -3.82 -8.49 -16.25
CA GLU A 167 -4.33 -7.52 -17.22
C GLU A 167 -4.33 -6.12 -16.58
N ALA A 168 -3.15 -5.52 -16.45
CA ALA A 168 -2.89 -4.35 -15.61
C ALA A 168 -3.90 -3.21 -15.81
N ARG A 169 -4.17 -2.84 -17.06
CA ARG A 169 -5.13 -1.76 -17.37
C ARG A 169 -6.55 -2.13 -16.97
N ALA A 170 -7.01 -3.33 -17.35
CA ALA A 170 -8.38 -3.77 -17.05
C ALA A 170 -8.64 -3.82 -15.53
N ARG A 171 -7.64 -4.25 -14.74
CA ARG A 171 -7.77 -4.26 -13.26
C ARG A 171 -7.83 -2.84 -12.68
N ALA A 172 -7.02 -1.93 -13.21
CA ALA A 172 -7.06 -0.52 -12.80
C ALA A 172 -8.41 0.12 -13.15
N ASP A 173 -8.95 -0.14 -14.34
CA ASP A 173 -10.24 0.38 -14.78
C ASP A 173 -11.40 -0.17 -13.93
N GLU A 174 -11.40 -1.47 -13.60
CA GLU A 174 -12.41 -2.07 -12.71
C GLU A 174 -12.41 -1.42 -11.32
N LEU A 175 -11.23 -1.24 -10.71
CA LEU A 175 -11.12 -0.61 -9.38
C LEU A 175 -11.49 0.87 -9.43
N THR A 176 -11.06 1.59 -10.46
CA THR A 176 -11.41 3.01 -10.66
C THR A 176 -12.92 3.19 -10.79
N GLY A 177 -13.59 2.31 -11.54
CA GLY A 177 -15.04 2.31 -11.65
C GLY A 177 -15.75 2.06 -10.33
N ALA A 178 -15.22 1.16 -9.51
CA ALA A 178 -15.75 0.87 -8.17
C ALA A 178 -15.49 2.03 -7.19
N ALA A 179 -14.32 2.63 -7.22
CA ALA A 179 -13.89 3.72 -6.33
C ALA A 179 -14.42 5.09 -6.77
N SER A 180 -15.69 5.18 -7.16
CA SER A 180 -16.32 6.37 -7.76
C SER A 180 -16.31 7.63 -6.89
N ALA A 181 -16.15 7.48 -5.57
CA ALA A 181 -16.07 8.60 -4.63
C ALA A 181 -14.61 9.06 -4.34
N ALA A 182 -13.62 8.34 -4.85
CA ALA A 182 -12.21 8.71 -4.79
C ALA A 182 -11.76 9.38 -6.09
N ARG A 183 -10.73 10.26 -6.00
CA ARG A 183 -10.02 10.75 -7.18
C ARG A 183 -8.91 9.73 -7.50
N VAL A 184 -9.06 8.97 -8.58
CA VAL A 184 -8.11 7.94 -9.00
C VAL A 184 -7.25 8.43 -10.15
N GLU A 185 -5.93 8.34 -9.99
CA GLU A 185 -4.92 8.54 -11.04
C GLU A 185 -4.26 7.19 -11.33
N THR A 186 -4.19 6.80 -12.61
CA THR A 186 -3.56 5.54 -13.03
C THR A 186 -2.36 5.82 -13.90
N ILE A 187 -1.21 5.20 -13.57
CA ILE A 187 0.04 5.29 -14.31
C ILE A 187 0.45 3.88 -14.73
N LEU A 188 0.70 3.69 -16.04
CA LEU A 188 1.40 2.52 -16.58
C LEU A 188 2.88 2.86 -16.67
N LEU A 189 3.70 2.22 -15.83
CA LEU A 189 5.14 2.47 -15.80
C LEU A 189 5.84 1.66 -16.90
N GLU A 190 6.36 2.36 -17.89
CA GLU A 190 7.01 1.77 -19.06
C GLU A 190 8.20 0.87 -18.69
N GLY A 191 8.25 -0.33 -19.29
CA GLY A 191 9.29 -1.32 -19.07
C GLY A 191 9.33 -1.91 -17.66
N ALA A 192 8.30 -1.71 -16.85
CA ALA A 192 8.16 -2.31 -15.54
C ALA A 192 7.35 -3.61 -15.62
N ASP A 193 7.86 -4.66 -14.98
CA ASP A 193 7.16 -5.91 -14.72
C ASP A 193 6.31 -5.82 -13.41
N HIS A 194 5.76 -6.97 -13.00
CA HIS A 194 4.97 -7.09 -11.78
C HIS A 194 5.69 -6.60 -10.52
N TYR A 195 6.99 -6.81 -10.44
CA TYR A 195 7.83 -6.51 -9.27
C TYR A 195 8.61 -5.21 -9.40
N PHE A 196 8.43 -4.48 -10.51
CA PHE A 196 9.20 -3.30 -10.89
C PHE A 196 10.71 -3.54 -10.95
N ASN A 197 11.13 -4.75 -11.34
CA ASN A 197 12.55 -5.06 -11.54
C ASN A 197 13.16 -4.06 -12.53
N HIS A 198 14.37 -3.57 -12.19
CA HIS A 198 15.09 -2.54 -12.98
C HIS A 198 14.34 -1.21 -13.15
N ARG A 199 13.27 -0.96 -12.36
CA ARG A 199 12.47 0.29 -12.35
C ARG A 199 12.25 0.84 -10.93
N HIS A 200 13.10 0.45 -9.98
CA HIS A 200 12.94 0.81 -8.57
C HIS A 200 12.92 2.33 -8.36
N GLU A 201 13.92 3.04 -8.91
CA GLU A 201 14.02 4.50 -8.80
C GLU A 201 12.88 5.19 -9.55
N ALA A 202 12.46 4.65 -10.70
CA ALA A 202 11.36 5.21 -11.46
C ALA A 202 10.03 5.11 -10.69
N LEU A 203 9.75 3.97 -10.04
CA LEU A 203 8.58 3.83 -9.19
C LEU A 203 8.64 4.78 -8.00
N ALA A 204 9.79 4.84 -7.32
CA ALA A 204 9.98 5.74 -6.18
C ALA A 204 9.81 7.21 -6.57
N ALA A 205 10.30 7.62 -7.74
CA ALA A 205 10.15 8.99 -8.26
C ALA A 205 8.67 9.32 -8.54
N VAL A 206 7.94 8.44 -9.23
CA VAL A 206 6.49 8.60 -9.52
C VAL A 206 5.71 8.77 -8.21
N ILE A 207 5.97 7.91 -7.24
CA ILE A 207 5.28 7.97 -5.93
C ILE A 207 5.63 9.26 -5.19
N SER A 208 6.92 9.62 -5.12
CA SER A 208 7.38 10.82 -4.41
C SER A 208 6.83 12.10 -5.04
N GLU A 209 6.79 12.19 -6.36
CA GLU A 209 6.19 13.31 -7.07
C GLU A 209 4.68 13.43 -6.76
N TRP A 210 3.95 12.30 -6.79
CA TRP A 210 2.53 12.30 -6.47
C TRP A 210 2.27 12.70 -5.02
N LEU A 211 3.08 12.21 -4.08
CA LEU A 211 3.00 12.60 -2.67
C LEU A 211 3.25 14.10 -2.48
N GLY A 212 4.19 14.69 -3.21
CA GLY A 212 4.49 16.12 -3.17
C GLY A 212 3.35 17.00 -3.72
N ARG A 213 2.70 16.58 -4.80
CA ARG A 213 1.56 17.31 -5.40
C ARG A 213 0.35 17.37 -4.48
N ALA A 214 0.04 16.28 -3.80
CA ALA A 214 -1.14 16.16 -2.94
C ALA A 214 -1.08 17.07 -1.70
N SER A 215 0.11 17.45 -1.25
CA SER A 215 0.31 18.36 -0.10
C SER A 215 0.03 19.83 -0.43
N GLY A 216 -0.06 20.20 -1.70
CA GLY A 216 -0.26 21.58 -2.17
C GLY A 216 -1.71 21.98 -2.49
N ALA A 217 -2.66 21.05 -2.50
CA ALA A 217 -4.07 21.33 -2.82
C ALA A 217 -4.89 21.39 -1.52
N ARG A 218 -4.95 22.58 -0.93
CA ARG A 218 -5.97 22.98 0.04
C ARG A 218 -7.19 23.51 -0.66
#